data_55a25b93d8c4370b5e6b4e0e9cf56cb7
#
_entry.id   55a25b93d8c4370b5e6b4e0e9cf56cb7
#
_cell.length_a   1.000
_cell.length_b   1.000
_cell.length_c   1.000
_cell.angle_alpha   90.00
_cell.angle_beta   90.00
_cell.angle_gamma   90.00
#
_symmetry.space_group_name_H-M   'P 1'
#
loop_
_entity.id
_entity.type
_entity.pdbx_description
1 polymer ?
#
loop_
_entity_poly.entity_id
_entity_poly.type
_entity_poly.pdbx_seq_one_letter_code
_entity_poly.pdbx_strand_id
1 'polypeptide(L)'
;MKKRIYLGMLALCLALTATACGSSKDTTDTAADTAKTQENTEDKKAEVGTGRLVSVENVDKYITIGEYKGLILDNTVSAITDEDVQVQINEDLQDKAEPVSDGAQEGDLVTINYTGTIDGKTFDSGTANNYDFVVGQGTMFDEFERGVIGMKKGDTKEIDIDFPSDYGDSTVAGQNVSYKVTVQNVRRAADLTDEWVAKNTDYTTVDEYKEGVRAQLEQDAKDSAEEVLKSTAWSTVLENSEVKEYPQEDLDNAVSEFKSSMEVYAKQADMTLEEFVESQGISQDDFDEQCTQYAEGKVKQNLIVQGIMDAEGISLDDKESLQVQNELVKQMEAGSLAELVSTYGQNYVD
;
A
#
# COMPACT_ATOMS: atom_id res chain seq x y z
N MET A 1 0.68 7.39 25.82
CA MET A 1 -0.19 7.49 24.64
C MET A 1 0.34 8.44 23.55
N LYS A 2 1.23 9.41 23.82
CA LYS A 2 1.74 10.37 22.80
C LYS A 2 2.70 9.79 21.74
N LYS A 3 3.43 8.69 22.01
CA LYS A 3 4.42 8.12 21.08
C LYS A 3 3.85 7.30 19.89
N ARG A 4 2.57 6.90 19.90
CA ARG A 4 1.98 6.06 18.86
C ARG A 4 1.40 6.86 17.67
N ILE A 5 1.11 8.14 17.85
CA ILE A 5 0.52 9.00 16.81
C ILE A 5 1.60 9.47 15.82
N TYR A 6 2.84 9.70 16.29
CA TYR A 6 3.97 10.09 15.43
C TYR A 6 4.35 9.04 14.36
N LEU A 7 4.14 7.74 14.65
CA LEU A 7 4.48 6.67 13.70
C LEU A 7 3.52 6.60 12.51
N GLY A 8 2.27 7.06 12.67
CA GLY A 8 1.26 7.02 11.61
C GLY A 8 1.46 8.06 10.51
N MET A 9 1.93 9.27 10.86
CA MET A 9 2.12 10.35 9.89
C MET A 9 3.43 10.21 9.11
N LEU A 10 4.49 9.74 9.79
CA LEU A 10 5.75 9.41 9.10
C LEU A 10 5.57 8.24 8.10
N ALA A 11 4.72 7.26 8.44
CA ALA A 11 4.38 6.15 7.53
C ALA A 11 3.57 6.63 6.30
N LEU A 12 2.72 7.66 6.45
CA LEU A 12 1.94 8.20 5.32
C LEU A 12 2.83 8.98 4.33
N CYS A 13 3.83 9.70 4.85
CA CYS A 13 4.77 10.44 3.98
C CYS A 13 5.80 9.52 3.30
N LEU A 14 6.18 8.40 3.93
CA LEU A 14 7.06 7.39 3.31
C LEU A 14 6.30 6.49 2.31
N ALA A 15 4.98 6.34 2.46
CA ALA A 15 4.17 5.55 1.53
C ALA A 15 3.97 6.23 0.16
N LEU A 16 4.17 7.56 0.06
CA LEU A 16 4.10 8.29 -1.21
C LEU A 16 5.35 8.08 -2.09
N THR A 17 6.44 7.54 -1.54
CA THR A 17 7.67 7.25 -2.30
C THR A 17 7.89 5.76 -2.61
N ALA A 18 7.02 4.86 -2.09
CA ALA A 18 7.21 3.41 -2.21
C ALA A 18 6.04 2.66 -2.88
N THR A 19 5.03 3.35 -3.43
CA THR A 19 3.89 2.69 -4.07
C THR A 19 3.93 2.83 -5.59
N ALA A 20 4.92 2.23 -6.19
CA ALA A 20 4.87 1.85 -7.59
C ALA A 20 5.12 0.35 -7.66
N CYS A 21 4.11 -0.46 -7.41
CA CYS A 21 3.84 -1.77 -7.97
C CYS A 21 2.86 -2.52 -7.08
N GLY A 22 1.67 -2.74 -7.58
CA GLY A 22 0.66 -3.56 -6.95
C GLY A 22 -0.69 -3.38 -7.65
N SER A 23 -0.83 -4.09 -8.77
CA SER A 23 -2.08 -4.23 -9.51
C SER A 23 -3.20 -4.75 -8.61
N SER A 24 -4.30 -4.04 -8.52
CA SER A 24 -5.62 -4.67 -8.47
C SER A 24 -6.67 -3.70 -9.02
N LYS A 25 -7.30 -4.14 -10.10
CA LYS A 25 -8.52 -3.57 -10.65
C LYS A 25 -9.62 -3.67 -9.60
N ASP A 26 -10.35 -2.61 -9.36
CA ASP A 26 -11.79 -2.69 -9.53
C ASP A 26 -12.45 -1.32 -9.73
N THR A 27 -13.35 -1.37 -10.64
CA THR A 27 -14.21 -0.33 -11.19
C THR A 27 -15.23 0.18 -10.16
N THR A 28 -15.47 1.50 -10.14
CA THR A 28 -16.85 2.01 -10.27
C THR A 28 -16.86 3.47 -10.69
N ASP A 29 -17.54 3.71 -11.80
CA ASP A 29 -18.02 4.98 -12.32
C ASP A 29 -18.66 5.87 -11.25
N THR A 30 -18.28 7.14 -11.23
CA THR A 30 -19.28 8.21 -11.17
C THR A 30 -18.67 9.51 -11.73
N ALA A 31 -19.10 9.88 -12.92
CA ALA A 31 -18.87 11.19 -13.49
C ALA A 31 -19.64 12.25 -12.70
N ALA A 32 -18.98 13.35 -12.39
CA ALA A 32 -19.62 14.63 -12.18
C ALA A 32 -18.69 15.76 -12.62
N ASP A 33 -19.04 16.27 -13.76
CA ASP A 33 -18.80 17.57 -14.34
C ASP A 33 -18.82 18.69 -13.28
N THR A 34 -17.75 19.47 -13.14
CA THR A 34 -17.88 20.86 -12.69
C THR A 34 -16.83 21.76 -13.34
N ALA A 35 -17.35 22.76 -13.95
CA ALA A 35 -16.73 23.77 -14.77
C ALA A 35 -15.69 24.65 -14.04
N LYS A 36 -14.69 25.02 -14.85
CA LYS A 36 -13.88 26.25 -14.87
C LYS A 36 -14.27 27.36 -13.91
N THR A 37 -13.30 27.72 -13.06
CA THR A 37 -13.08 29.13 -12.72
C THR A 37 -11.59 29.39 -12.80
N GLN A 38 -11.19 30.14 -13.81
CA GLN A 38 -9.87 30.73 -13.91
C GLN A 38 -9.78 31.86 -12.89
N GLU A 39 -8.86 31.76 -11.98
CA GLU A 39 -8.36 32.94 -11.28
C GLU A 39 -6.83 33.00 -11.44
N ASN A 40 -6.43 34.13 -11.92
CA ASN A 40 -5.13 34.55 -12.41
C ASN A 40 -4.13 34.59 -11.25
N THR A 41 -3.27 33.56 -11.11
CA THR A 41 -2.02 33.69 -10.38
C THR A 41 -0.89 33.67 -11.40
N GLU A 42 -0.07 34.69 -11.36
CA GLU A 42 1.07 34.93 -12.26
C GLU A 42 1.88 33.61 -12.38
N ASP A 43 1.96 33.13 -13.61
CA ASP A 43 2.82 32.04 -14.03
C ASP A 43 4.28 32.35 -13.61
N LYS A 44 4.71 31.85 -12.46
CA LYS A 44 6.10 31.49 -12.29
C LYS A 44 6.37 30.35 -13.27
N LYS A 45 6.97 30.73 -14.40
CA LYS A 45 7.54 29.81 -15.37
C LYS A 45 8.36 28.80 -14.55
N ALA A 46 7.92 27.55 -14.49
CA ALA A 46 8.75 26.48 -14.02
C ALA A 46 10.00 26.52 -14.91
N GLU A 47 11.13 26.90 -14.36
CA GLU A 47 12.39 26.69 -15.03
C GLU A 47 12.49 25.20 -15.26
N VAL A 48 12.48 24.80 -16.52
CA VAL A 48 12.78 23.43 -16.93
C VAL A 48 14.08 23.08 -16.25
N GLY A 49 14.07 22.06 -15.39
CA GLY A 49 15.20 21.71 -14.55
C GLY A 49 16.49 21.60 -15.35
N THR A 50 17.58 21.93 -14.72
CA THR A 50 18.94 21.84 -15.28
C THR A 50 19.36 20.39 -15.56
N GLY A 51 18.44 19.39 -15.41
CA GLY A 51 18.76 17.97 -15.43
C GLY A 51 19.53 17.51 -14.20
N ARG A 52 19.52 18.31 -13.12
CA ARG A 52 20.17 18.00 -11.84
C ARG A 52 19.13 17.95 -10.72
N LEU A 53 19.33 17.02 -9.80
CA LEU A 53 18.45 16.82 -8.62
C LEU A 53 18.78 17.79 -7.48
N VAL A 54 19.92 18.47 -7.53
CA VAL A 54 20.37 19.43 -6.51
C VAL A 54 20.90 20.72 -7.16
N SER A 55 20.79 21.85 -6.44
CA SER A 55 21.17 23.17 -6.88
C SER A 55 22.70 23.38 -7.02
N VAL A 56 23.51 22.43 -6.51
CA VAL A 56 24.95 22.53 -6.43
C VAL A 56 25.66 21.74 -7.53
N GLU A 57 26.75 22.30 -8.08
CA GLU A 57 27.55 21.64 -9.12
C GLU A 57 28.51 20.57 -8.54
N ASN A 58 29.11 20.82 -7.37
CA ASN A 58 30.09 19.94 -6.75
C ASN A 58 29.49 19.25 -5.52
N VAL A 59 28.90 18.07 -5.72
CA VAL A 59 28.24 17.28 -4.71
C VAL A 59 29.20 16.79 -3.61
N ASP A 60 30.45 16.48 -3.94
CA ASP A 60 31.45 15.96 -3.00
C ASP A 60 31.75 16.93 -1.85
N LYS A 61 31.49 18.21 -2.05
CA LYS A 61 31.62 19.22 -0.99
C LYS A 61 30.58 19.03 0.10
N TYR A 62 29.40 18.53 -0.24
CA TYR A 62 28.21 18.45 0.62
C TYR A 62 28.01 17.07 1.23
N ILE A 63 28.45 16.00 0.55
CA ILE A 63 28.25 14.64 1.02
C ILE A 63 29.48 13.77 0.71
N THR A 64 29.73 12.78 1.56
CA THR A 64 30.58 11.63 1.24
C THR A 64 29.65 10.46 0.96
N ILE A 65 29.61 9.99 -0.29
CA ILE A 65 28.77 8.87 -0.70
C ILE A 65 29.40 7.57 -0.23
N GLY A 66 28.58 6.69 0.35
CA GLY A 66 28.98 5.34 0.73
C GLY A 66 29.34 4.48 -0.47
N GLU A 67 29.93 3.33 -0.20
CA GLU A 67 30.23 2.34 -1.25
C GLU A 67 28.92 1.89 -1.89
N TYR A 68 28.76 2.12 -3.20
CA TYR A 68 27.57 1.77 -3.97
C TYR A 68 27.84 0.72 -5.06
N LYS A 69 29.10 0.32 -5.25
CA LYS A 69 29.51 -0.75 -6.17
C LYS A 69 30.03 -1.95 -5.40
N GLY A 70 29.79 -3.14 -5.92
CA GLY A 70 30.30 -4.37 -5.33
C GLY A 70 29.67 -4.74 -3.98
N LEU A 71 28.49 -4.23 -3.67
CA LEU A 71 27.72 -4.60 -2.48
C LEU A 71 27.46 -6.10 -2.49
N ILE A 72 27.71 -6.75 -1.33
CA ILE A 72 27.38 -8.17 -1.13
C ILE A 72 26.07 -8.21 -0.35
N LEU A 73 25.00 -8.53 -1.06
CA LEU A 73 23.64 -8.57 -0.51
C LEU A 73 23.08 -9.98 -0.66
N ASP A 74 22.20 -10.37 0.28
CA ASP A 74 21.50 -11.64 0.20
C ASP A 74 20.36 -11.52 -0.83
N ASN A 75 20.37 -12.41 -1.81
CA ASN A 75 19.34 -12.51 -2.85
C ASN A 75 18.72 -13.92 -2.82
N THR A 76 18.32 -14.38 -1.65
CA THR A 76 17.70 -15.70 -1.51
C THR A 76 16.24 -15.62 -1.94
N VAL A 77 15.88 -16.33 -3.01
CA VAL A 77 14.48 -16.53 -3.44
C VAL A 77 13.97 -17.80 -2.77
N SER A 78 12.85 -17.71 -2.05
CA SER A 78 12.19 -18.86 -1.45
C SER A 78 11.65 -19.80 -2.54
N ALA A 79 11.89 -21.10 -2.38
CA ALA A 79 11.34 -22.09 -3.31
C ALA A 79 9.83 -22.20 -3.12
N ILE A 80 9.08 -22.23 -4.22
CA ILE A 80 7.63 -22.43 -4.21
C ILE A 80 7.33 -23.92 -3.99
N THR A 81 6.55 -24.21 -3.00
CA THR A 81 6.13 -25.58 -2.61
C THR A 81 4.81 -25.96 -3.30
N ASP A 82 4.45 -27.24 -3.24
CA ASP A 82 3.13 -27.72 -3.69
C ASP A 82 2.00 -27.13 -2.84
N GLU A 83 2.28 -26.85 -1.57
CA GLU A 83 1.33 -26.22 -0.64
C GLU A 83 1.03 -24.77 -1.07
N ASP A 84 2.04 -23.99 -1.44
CA ASP A 84 1.84 -22.62 -1.94
C ASP A 84 0.96 -22.60 -3.19
N VAL A 85 1.21 -23.51 -4.13
CA VAL A 85 0.38 -23.68 -5.32
C VAL A 85 -1.07 -24.04 -4.97
N GLN A 86 -1.26 -24.95 -3.97
CA GLN A 86 -2.60 -25.33 -3.55
C GLN A 86 -3.33 -24.19 -2.84
N VAL A 87 -2.64 -23.37 -2.05
CA VAL A 87 -3.20 -22.18 -1.41
C VAL A 87 -3.71 -21.21 -2.48
N GLN A 88 -2.88 -20.87 -3.48
CA GLN A 88 -3.29 -19.98 -4.56
C GLN A 88 -4.50 -20.52 -5.33
N ILE A 89 -4.49 -21.80 -5.67
CA ILE A 89 -5.63 -22.44 -6.37
C ILE A 89 -6.90 -22.39 -5.53
N ASN A 90 -6.81 -22.57 -4.21
CA ASN A 90 -7.96 -22.45 -3.34
C ASN A 90 -8.51 -21.02 -3.29
N GLU A 91 -7.64 -20.01 -3.30
CA GLU A 91 -8.04 -18.60 -3.41
C GLU A 91 -8.75 -18.34 -4.73
N ASP A 92 -8.19 -18.79 -5.86
CA ASP A 92 -8.81 -18.63 -7.18
C ASP A 92 -10.20 -19.33 -7.27
N LEU A 93 -10.33 -20.50 -6.65
CA LEU A 93 -11.61 -21.21 -6.54
C LEU A 93 -12.62 -20.43 -5.69
N GLN A 94 -12.17 -19.82 -4.57
CA GLN A 94 -13.00 -19.00 -3.69
C GLN A 94 -13.46 -17.70 -4.39
N ASP A 95 -12.59 -17.05 -5.14
CA ASP A 95 -12.93 -15.84 -5.91
C ASP A 95 -14.05 -16.11 -6.94
N LYS A 96 -14.11 -17.33 -7.45
CA LYS A 96 -15.13 -17.79 -8.40
C LYS A 96 -16.27 -18.56 -7.74
N ALA A 97 -16.35 -18.54 -6.38
CA ALA A 97 -17.39 -19.23 -5.64
C ALA A 97 -18.78 -18.70 -6.01
N GLU A 98 -19.73 -19.62 -6.30
CA GLU A 98 -21.07 -19.31 -6.72
C GLU A 98 -22.06 -19.39 -5.53
N PRO A 99 -23.11 -18.54 -5.50
CA PRO A 99 -24.13 -18.60 -4.45
C PRO A 99 -24.83 -19.96 -4.40
N VAL A 100 -25.00 -20.50 -3.18
CA VAL A 100 -25.75 -21.73 -2.91
C VAL A 100 -26.98 -21.46 -2.05
N SER A 101 -27.98 -22.34 -2.13
CA SER A 101 -29.23 -22.24 -1.36
C SER A 101 -29.30 -23.15 -0.14
N ASP A 102 -28.39 -24.09 -0.03
CA ASP A 102 -28.23 -24.98 1.13
C ASP A 102 -27.43 -24.27 2.23
N GLY A 103 -27.40 -24.89 3.42
CA GLY A 103 -26.70 -24.32 4.57
C GLY A 103 -25.19 -24.27 4.37
N ALA A 104 -24.57 -23.31 5.01
CA ALA A 104 -23.10 -23.16 5.02
C ALA A 104 -22.40 -24.45 5.49
N GLN A 105 -21.32 -24.78 4.82
CA GLN A 105 -20.45 -25.94 5.12
C GLN A 105 -19.02 -25.44 5.31
N GLU A 106 -18.17 -26.32 5.85
CA GLU A 106 -16.74 -26.09 5.90
C GLU A 106 -16.19 -25.84 4.48
N GLY A 107 -15.37 -24.80 4.31
CA GLY A 107 -14.85 -24.35 3.03
C GLY A 107 -15.75 -23.35 2.28
N ASP A 108 -16.99 -23.09 2.71
CA ASP A 108 -17.84 -22.09 2.08
C ASP A 108 -17.41 -20.67 2.46
N LEU A 109 -17.46 -19.76 1.50
CA LEU A 109 -17.33 -18.31 1.72
C LEU A 109 -18.68 -17.73 2.15
N VAL A 110 -18.75 -17.28 3.39
CA VAL A 110 -19.99 -16.78 3.98
C VAL A 110 -19.90 -15.29 4.24
N THR A 111 -20.90 -14.55 3.77
CA THR A 111 -21.08 -13.12 4.07
C THR A 111 -22.07 -13.00 5.23
N ILE A 112 -21.70 -12.32 6.31
CA ILE A 112 -22.52 -12.16 7.49
C ILE A 112 -22.63 -10.70 7.93
N ASN A 113 -23.73 -10.41 8.65
CA ASN A 113 -23.80 -9.28 9.57
C ASN A 113 -23.76 -9.83 10.99
N TYR A 114 -23.03 -9.22 11.89
CA TYR A 114 -23.05 -9.59 13.29
C TYR A 114 -23.06 -8.39 14.23
N THR A 115 -23.64 -8.59 15.41
CA THR A 115 -23.65 -7.63 16.51
C THR A 115 -23.39 -8.37 17.81
N GLY A 116 -22.24 -8.08 18.45
CA GLY A 116 -21.86 -8.61 19.74
C GLY A 116 -22.40 -7.78 20.90
N THR A 117 -22.76 -8.45 21.97
CA THR A 117 -23.18 -7.83 23.22
C THR A 117 -22.50 -8.49 24.42
N ILE A 118 -22.15 -7.67 25.41
CA ILE A 118 -21.69 -8.08 26.73
C ILE A 118 -22.74 -7.63 27.74
N ASP A 119 -23.32 -8.55 28.50
CA ASP A 119 -24.43 -8.23 29.42
C ASP A 119 -25.59 -7.47 28.75
N GLY A 120 -25.86 -7.77 27.48
CA GLY A 120 -26.93 -7.14 26.68
C GLY A 120 -26.59 -5.75 26.14
N LYS A 121 -25.35 -5.27 26.28
CA LYS A 121 -24.89 -3.98 25.75
C LYS A 121 -23.93 -4.18 24.60
N THR A 122 -24.13 -3.42 23.53
CA THR A 122 -23.23 -3.39 22.38
C THR A 122 -21.93 -2.65 22.71
N PHE A 123 -20.86 -2.98 22.00
CA PHE A 123 -19.54 -2.32 22.09
C PHE A 123 -19.01 -2.03 20.68
N ASP A 124 -18.11 -1.04 20.57
CA ASP A 124 -17.73 -0.46 19.26
C ASP A 124 -17.10 -1.47 18.29
N SER A 125 -16.23 -2.37 18.77
CA SER A 125 -15.59 -3.41 17.93
C SER A 125 -16.45 -4.66 17.72
N GLY A 126 -17.65 -4.72 18.31
CA GLY A 126 -18.53 -5.90 18.30
C GLY A 126 -19.45 -6.01 17.11
N THR A 127 -19.44 -5.08 16.14
CA THR A 127 -20.43 -5.05 15.06
C THR A 127 -19.73 -4.96 13.70
N ALA A 128 -20.15 -5.81 12.74
CA ALA A 128 -19.78 -5.68 11.34
C ALA A 128 -20.95 -5.98 10.41
N ASN A 129 -20.92 -5.37 9.23
CA ASN A 129 -21.86 -5.63 8.15
C ASN A 129 -21.12 -6.10 6.91
N ASN A 130 -21.69 -7.08 6.22
CA ASN A 130 -21.13 -7.71 5.01
C ASN A 130 -19.70 -8.21 5.23
N TYR A 131 -19.46 -8.83 6.39
CA TYR A 131 -18.17 -9.43 6.69
C TYR A 131 -18.07 -10.81 6.02
N ASP A 132 -17.07 -10.98 5.18
CA ASP A 132 -16.77 -12.21 4.46
C ASP A 132 -15.72 -13.04 5.21
N PHE A 133 -15.95 -14.33 5.35
CA PHE A 133 -14.95 -15.29 5.84
C PHE A 133 -15.22 -16.69 5.29
N VAL A 134 -14.18 -17.51 5.23
CA VAL A 134 -14.30 -18.91 4.82
C VAL A 134 -14.42 -19.78 6.06
N VAL A 135 -15.50 -20.57 6.13
CA VAL A 135 -15.81 -21.42 7.29
C VAL A 135 -14.73 -22.51 7.43
N GLY A 136 -14.15 -22.64 8.60
CA GLY A 136 -13.15 -23.65 8.93
C GLY A 136 -11.70 -23.22 8.70
N GLN A 137 -11.44 -21.97 8.31
CA GLN A 137 -10.07 -21.44 8.14
C GLN A 137 -9.49 -20.81 9.42
N GLY A 138 -10.26 -20.74 10.51
CA GLY A 138 -9.78 -20.17 11.78
C GLY A 138 -9.61 -18.63 11.74
N THR A 139 -10.31 -17.96 10.83
CA THR A 139 -10.36 -16.49 10.76
C THR A 139 -11.16 -15.90 11.94
N MET A 140 -12.16 -16.65 12.38
CA MET A 140 -12.99 -16.35 13.54
C MET A 140 -12.76 -17.42 14.63
N PHE A 141 -13.32 -17.19 15.83
CA PHE A 141 -13.32 -18.23 16.87
C PHE A 141 -13.99 -19.51 16.39
N ASP A 142 -13.48 -20.66 16.79
CA ASP A 142 -14.02 -21.97 16.42
C ASP A 142 -15.52 -22.11 16.70
N GLU A 143 -15.98 -21.56 17.84
CA GLU A 143 -17.39 -21.54 18.23
C GLU A 143 -18.22 -20.72 17.24
N PHE A 144 -17.68 -19.62 16.76
CA PHE A 144 -18.34 -18.74 15.79
C PHE A 144 -18.47 -19.44 14.44
N GLU A 145 -17.37 -20.00 13.91
CA GLU A 145 -17.37 -20.70 12.63
C GLU A 145 -18.28 -21.93 12.64
N ARG A 146 -18.21 -22.75 13.70
CA ARG A 146 -19.13 -23.88 13.90
C ARG A 146 -20.58 -23.44 14.07
N GLY A 147 -20.79 -22.27 14.67
CA GLY A 147 -22.12 -21.69 14.84
C GLY A 147 -22.81 -21.35 13.53
N VAL A 148 -22.05 -20.97 12.50
CA VAL A 148 -22.56 -20.61 11.18
C VAL A 148 -22.85 -21.83 10.30
N ILE A 149 -22.21 -22.99 10.55
CA ILE A 149 -22.44 -24.22 9.79
C ILE A 149 -23.93 -24.57 9.81
N GLY A 150 -24.49 -24.87 8.64
CA GLY A 150 -25.89 -25.21 8.40
C GLY A 150 -26.83 -24.00 8.23
N MET A 151 -26.37 -22.76 8.53
CA MET A 151 -27.17 -21.57 8.32
C MET A 151 -27.28 -21.25 6.83
N LYS A 152 -28.44 -20.79 6.43
CA LYS A 152 -28.74 -20.35 5.04
C LYS A 152 -28.83 -18.83 4.96
N LYS A 153 -28.77 -18.31 3.77
CA LYS A 153 -29.07 -16.90 3.52
C LYS A 153 -30.37 -16.45 4.18
N GLY A 154 -30.31 -15.44 5.01
CA GLY A 154 -31.39 -14.86 5.79
C GLY A 154 -31.57 -15.45 7.20
N ASP A 155 -30.91 -16.56 7.51
CA ASP A 155 -30.97 -17.13 8.85
C ASP A 155 -30.25 -16.23 9.85
N THR A 156 -30.81 -16.17 11.07
CA THR A 156 -30.22 -15.43 12.19
C THR A 156 -30.08 -16.38 13.39
N LYS A 157 -28.94 -16.32 14.07
CA LYS A 157 -28.62 -17.14 15.24
C LYS A 157 -27.81 -16.33 16.25
N GLU A 158 -27.97 -16.65 17.53
CA GLU A 158 -27.10 -16.18 18.59
C GLU A 158 -25.97 -17.22 18.82
N ILE A 159 -24.75 -16.72 18.89
CA ILE A 159 -23.53 -17.53 19.09
C ILE A 159 -22.77 -16.89 20.25
N ASP A 160 -22.55 -17.66 21.31
CA ASP A 160 -21.86 -17.21 22.49
C ASP A 160 -20.38 -17.60 22.40
N ILE A 161 -19.49 -16.66 22.73
CA ILE A 161 -18.04 -16.85 22.73
C ILE A 161 -17.46 -16.44 24.09
N ASP A 162 -16.74 -17.34 24.72
CA ASP A 162 -15.96 -17.06 25.92
C ASP A 162 -14.56 -16.59 25.54
N PHE A 163 -14.30 -15.29 25.66
CA PHE A 163 -12.98 -14.72 25.37
C PHE A 163 -11.96 -15.06 26.47
N PRO A 164 -10.74 -15.49 26.10
CA PRO A 164 -9.66 -15.70 27.06
C PRO A 164 -9.34 -14.43 27.85
N SER A 165 -8.92 -14.58 29.10
CA SER A 165 -8.60 -13.42 29.98
C SER A 165 -7.36 -12.64 29.51
N ASP A 166 -6.51 -13.24 28.68
CA ASP A 166 -5.31 -12.67 28.08
C ASP A 166 -5.51 -12.23 26.63
N TYR A 167 -6.78 -12.15 26.16
CA TYR A 167 -7.08 -11.67 24.83
C TYR A 167 -6.64 -10.19 24.65
N GLY A 168 -6.12 -9.87 23.48
CA GLY A 168 -5.47 -8.57 23.20
C GLY A 168 -6.38 -7.35 23.30
N ASP A 169 -7.70 -7.51 23.09
CA ASP A 169 -8.69 -6.44 23.30
C ASP A 169 -9.26 -6.51 24.71
N SER A 170 -8.88 -5.56 25.55
CA SER A 170 -9.31 -5.44 26.95
C SER A 170 -10.83 -5.26 27.12
N THR A 171 -11.56 -4.86 26.07
CA THR A 171 -13.01 -4.70 26.09
C THR A 171 -13.72 -6.05 26.21
N VAL A 172 -13.15 -7.09 25.60
CA VAL A 172 -13.74 -8.44 25.55
C VAL A 172 -12.93 -9.48 26.32
N ALA A 173 -11.70 -9.18 26.73
CA ALA A 173 -10.85 -10.12 27.49
C ALA A 173 -11.54 -10.64 28.75
N GLY A 174 -11.67 -11.98 28.85
CA GLY A 174 -12.32 -12.65 29.96
C GLY A 174 -13.85 -12.50 30.02
N GLN A 175 -14.47 -11.96 28.96
CA GLN A 175 -15.93 -11.77 28.88
C GLN A 175 -16.59 -12.90 28.08
N ASN A 176 -17.85 -13.18 28.40
CA ASN A 176 -18.73 -13.92 27.51
C ASN A 176 -19.44 -12.92 26.59
N VAL A 177 -19.26 -13.07 25.28
CA VAL A 177 -19.89 -12.19 24.27
C VAL A 177 -20.91 -12.98 23.49
N SER A 178 -22.15 -12.50 23.46
CA SER A 178 -23.22 -13.06 22.62
C SER A 178 -23.30 -12.32 21.31
N TYR A 179 -23.01 -13.02 20.20
CA TYR A 179 -23.08 -12.47 18.84
C TYR A 179 -24.39 -12.87 18.17
N LYS A 180 -25.21 -11.88 17.81
CA LYS A 180 -26.33 -12.07 16.91
C LYS A 180 -25.83 -12.04 15.48
N VAL A 181 -25.80 -13.18 14.81
CA VAL A 181 -25.25 -13.37 13.46
C VAL A 181 -26.37 -13.56 12.47
N THR A 182 -26.36 -12.83 11.35
CA THR A 182 -27.30 -13.00 10.23
C THR A 182 -26.53 -13.28 8.95
N VAL A 183 -26.80 -14.42 8.31
CA VAL A 183 -26.17 -14.79 7.04
C VAL A 183 -26.77 -14.00 5.89
N GLN A 184 -25.94 -13.25 5.17
CA GLN A 184 -26.32 -12.47 4.00
C GLN A 184 -26.17 -13.25 2.71
N ASN A 185 -25.13 -14.09 2.63
CA ASN A 185 -24.88 -14.93 1.47
C ASN A 185 -24.05 -16.16 1.87
N VAL A 186 -24.21 -17.24 1.12
CA VAL A 186 -23.33 -18.43 1.18
C VAL A 186 -22.89 -18.71 -0.25
N ARG A 187 -21.59 -18.72 -0.47
CA ARG A 187 -20.96 -19.03 -1.75
C ARG A 187 -20.07 -20.24 -1.60
N ARG A 188 -20.13 -21.15 -2.56
CA ARG A 188 -19.32 -22.38 -2.53
C ARG A 188 -18.39 -22.43 -3.71
N ALA A 189 -17.11 -22.68 -3.44
CA ALA A 189 -16.12 -22.96 -4.45
C ALA A 189 -16.47 -24.29 -5.17
N ALA A 190 -16.28 -24.28 -6.48
CA ALA A 190 -16.43 -25.52 -7.25
C ALA A 190 -15.23 -26.44 -7.02
N ASP A 191 -15.41 -27.73 -7.32
CA ASP A 191 -14.29 -28.66 -7.38
C ASP A 191 -13.34 -28.27 -8.53
N LEU A 192 -12.03 -28.41 -8.31
CA LEU A 192 -11.02 -28.22 -9.34
C LEU A 192 -11.06 -29.36 -10.34
N THR A 193 -11.59 -29.09 -11.51
CA THR A 193 -11.73 -30.04 -12.62
C THR A 193 -11.26 -29.42 -13.94
N ASP A 194 -10.92 -30.24 -14.95
CA ASP A 194 -10.54 -29.73 -16.27
C ASP A 194 -11.64 -28.83 -16.87
N GLU A 195 -12.92 -29.15 -16.62
CA GLU A 195 -14.05 -28.35 -17.08
C GLU A 195 -14.06 -26.96 -16.40
N TRP A 196 -13.80 -26.91 -15.08
CA TRP A 196 -13.71 -25.64 -14.35
C TRP A 196 -12.54 -24.82 -14.88
N VAL A 197 -11.36 -25.44 -15.03
CA VAL A 197 -10.14 -24.79 -15.55
C VAL A 197 -10.39 -24.20 -16.92
N ALA A 198 -10.92 -24.97 -17.87
CA ALA A 198 -11.18 -24.51 -19.24
C ALA A 198 -12.24 -23.37 -19.30
N LYS A 199 -13.16 -23.31 -18.32
CA LYS A 199 -14.18 -22.26 -18.24
C LYS A 199 -13.63 -20.95 -17.63
N ASN A 200 -12.74 -21.03 -16.66
CA ASN A 200 -12.40 -19.91 -15.77
C ASN A 200 -10.96 -19.40 -15.93
N THR A 201 -10.12 -20.08 -16.69
CA THR A 201 -8.70 -19.75 -16.90
C THR A 201 -8.32 -19.90 -18.39
N ASP A 202 -7.08 -19.55 -18.72
CA ASP A 202 -6.52 -19.73 -20.07
C ASP A 202 -5.94 -21.14 -20.31
N TYR A 203 -6.06 -22.05 -19.34
CA TYR A 203 -5.58 -23.42 -19.42
C TYR A 203 -6.71 -24.40 -19.78
N THR A 204 -6.35 -25.63 -20.15
CA THR A 204 -7.34 -26.66 -20.58
C THR A 204 -7.45 -27.83 -19.59
N THR A 205 -6.42 -28.06 -18.80
CA THR A 205 -6.38 -29.13 -17.80
C THR A 205 -5.91 -28.64 -16.43
N VAL A 206 -6.26 -29.39 -15.38
CA VAL A 206 -5.83 -29.12 -14.02
C VAL A 206 -4.30 -29.14 -13.90
N ASP A 207 -3.62 -30.04 -14.61
CA ASP A 207 -2.17 -30.14 -14.55
C ASP A 207 -1.50 -28.89 -15.19
N GLU A 208 -1.97 -28.46 -16.39
CA GLU A 208 -1.48 -27.24 -17.02
C GLU A 208 -1.70 -26.00 -16.14
N TYR A 209 -2.86 -25.94 -15.51
CA TYR A 209 -3.19 -24.83 -14.61
C TYR A 209 -2.27 -24.81 -13.39
N LYS A 210 -2.03 -25.95 -12.73
CA LYS A 210 -1.10 -26.05 -11.59
C LYS A 210 0.33 -25.65 -11.97
N GLU A 211 0.79 -26.07 -13.16
CA GLU A 211 2.11 -25.65 -13.67
C GLU A 211 2.16 -24.15 -13.93
N GLY A 212 1.09 -23.58 -14.49
CA GLY A 212 0.97 -22.14 -14.70
C GLY A 212 0.98 -21.34 -13.42
N VAL A 213 0.18 -21.74 -12.41
CA VAL A 213 0.16 -21.10 -11.08
C VAL A 213 1.55 -21.18 -10.43
N ARG A 214 2.21 -22.34 -10.49
CA ARG A 214 3.58 -22.47 -9.97
C ARG A 214 4.55 -21.52 -10.66
N ALA A 215 4.52 -21.47 -12.01
CA ALA A 215 5.40 -20.59 -12.76
C ALA A 215 5.17 -19.11 -12.42
N GLN A 216 3.91 -18.71 -12.20
CA GLN A 216 3.58 -17.35 -11.78
C GLN A 216 4.12 -17.06 -10.38
N LEU A 217 3.87 -17.93 -9.40
CA LEU A 217 4.39 -17.76 -8.03
C LEU A 217 5.92 -17.71 -7.99
N GLU A 218 6.61 -18.53 -8.80
CA GLU A 218 8.08 -18.48 -8.92
C GLU A 218 8.57 -17.17 -9.53
N GLN A 219 7.82 -16.60 -10.48
CA GLN A 219 8.14 -15.30 -11.06
C GLN A 219 7.92 -14.19 -10.03
N ASP A 220 6.78 -14.19 -9.37
CA ASP A 220 6.43 -13.19 -8.33
C ASP A 220 7.45 -13.21 -7.17
N ALA A 221 7.90 -14.41 -6.77
CA ALA A 221 8.94 -14.56 -5.76
C ALA A 221 10.30 -13.97 -6.20
N LYS A 222 10.66 -14.14 -7.49
CA LYS A 222 11.88 -13.54 -8.06
C LYS A 222 11.76 -12.01 -8.12
N ASP A 223 10.63 -11.52 -8.62
CA ASP A 223 10.39 -10.08 -8.75
C ASP A 223 10.39 -9.41 -7.35
N SER A 224 9.73 -10.04 -6.36
CA SER A 224 9.76 -9.59 -4.97
C SER A 224 11.18 -9.59 -4.38
N ALA A 225 11.96 -10.64 -4.62
CA ALA A 225 13.34 -10.72 -4.16
C ALA A 225 14.22 -9.64 -4.81
N GLU A 226 14.01 -9.33 -6.09
CA GLU A 226 14.70 -8.25 -6.78
C GLU A 226 14.36 -6.88 -6.19
N GLU A 227 13.11 -6.60 -5.87
CA GLU A 227 12.70 -5.36 -5.23
C GLU A 227 13.28 -5.23 -3.80
N VAL A 228 13.29 -6.31 -3.03
CA VAL A 228 13.96 -6.35 -1.72
C VAL A 228 15.45 -6.09 -1.86
N LEU A 229 16.08 -6.68 -2.87
CA LEU A 229 17.52 -6.48 -3.14
C LEU A 229 17.81 -5.01 -3.49
N LYS A 230 17.04 -4.38 -4.37
CA LYS A 230 17.15 -2.96 -4.73
C LYS A 230 16.96 -2.06 -3.51
N SER A 231 15.93 -2.31 -2.72
CA SER A 231 15.64 -1.57 -1.49
C SER A 231 16.76 -1.70 -0.47
N THR A 232 17.31 -2.91 -0.30
CA THR A 232 18.43 -3.18 0.62
C THR A 232 19.71 -2.50 0.14
N ALA A 233 19.99 -2.55 -1.17
CA ALA A 233 21.13 -1.84 -1.76
C ALA A 233 21.05 -0.35 -1.51
N TRP A 234 19.88 0.24 -1.79
CA TRP A 234 19.62 1.66 -1.56
C TRP A 234 19.79 2.05 -0.10
N SER A 235 19.16 1.31 0.82
CA SER A 235 19.28 1.56 2.27
C SER A 235 20.73 1.48 2.73
N THR A 236 21.51 0.51 2.23
CA THR A 236 22.93 0.36 2.55
C THR A 236 23.73 1.57 2.10
N VAL A 237 23.51 2.06 0.88
CA VAL A 237 24.20 3.25 0.37
C VAL A 237 23.79 4.49 1.18
N LEU A 238 22.51 4.64 1.48
CA LEU A 238 21.96 5.74 2.25
C LEU A 238 22.55 5.80 3.66
N GLU A 239 22.62 4.66 4.36
CA GLU A 239 23.18 4.56 5.72
C GLU A 239 24.67 4.85 5.76
N ASN A 240 25.43 4.37 4.78
CA ASN A 240 26.88 4.54 4.69
C ASN A 240 27.29 5.91 4.11
N SER A 241 26.33 6.74 3.70
CA SER A 241 26.60 8.08 3.19
C SER A 241 26.51 9.13 4.29
N GLU A 242 27.49 10.03 4.36
CA GLU A 242 27.60 11.06 5.39
C GLU A 242 27.46 12.46 4.79
N VAL A 243 26.40 13.18 5.19
CA VAL A 243 26.21 14.59 4.81
C VAL A 243 27.15 15.46 5.62
N LYS A 244 27.93 16.30 4.92
CA LYS A 244 28.86 17.29 5.51
C LYS A 244 28.14 18.62 5.73
N GLU A 245 27.31 19.00 4.78
CA GLU A 245 26.52 20.25 4.80
C GLU A 245 25.34 20.07 3.85
N TYR A 246 24.20 20.62 4.20
CA TYR A 246 23.04 20.68 3.31
C TYR A 246 23.04 21.97 2.49
N PRO A 247 22.82 21.93 1.15
CA PRO A 247 22.57 23.13 0.38
C PRO A 247 21.29 23.81 0.84
N GLN A 248 21.36 25.06 1.26
CA GLN A 248 20.20 25.75 1.85
C GLN A 248 19.04 25.90 0.87
N GLU A 249 19.31 26.19 -0.39
CA GLU A 249 18.29 26.31 -1.43
C GLU A 249 17.50 25.01 -1.60
N ASP A 250 18.16 23.84 -1.57
CA ASP A 250 17.54 22.55 -1.70
C ASP A 250 16.69 22.20 -0.46
N LEU A 251 17.17 22.56 0.75
CA LEU A 251 16.37 22.44 1.97
C LEU A 251 15.10 23.30 1.93
N ASP A 252 15.24 24.57 1.56
CA ASP A 252 14.09 25.50 1.51
C ASP A 252 13.05 25.03 0.49
N ASN A 253 13.51 24.52 -0.67
CA ASN A 253 12.63 23.94 -1.69
C ASN A 253 11.90 22.69 -1.16
N ALA A 254 12.61 21.77 -0.51
CA ALA A 254 12.01 20.55 0.04
C ALA A 254 11.01 20.84 1.16
N VAL A 255 11.29 21.81 2.05
CA VAL A 255 10.33 22.29 3.06
C VAL A 255 9.08 22.86 2.40
N SER A 256 9.27 23.70 1.37
CA SER A 256 8.15 24.33 0.64
C SER A 256 7.27 23.27 -0.03
N GLU A 257 7.88 22.29 -0.67
CA GLU A 257 7.19 21.17 -1.33
C GLU A 257 6.38 20.35 -0.32
N PHE A 258 6.96 19.99 0.81
CA PHE A 258 6.26 19.26 1.85
C PHE A 258 5.06 20.03 2.41
N LYS A 259 5.25 21.33 2.71
CA LYS A 259 4.15 22.19 3.17
C LYS A 259 3.05 22.30 2.12
N SER A 260 3.41 22.45 0.84
CA SER A 260 2.44 22.51 -0.27
C SER A 260 1.64 21.21 -0.42
N SER A 261 2.28 20.05 -0.24
CA SER A 261 1.58 18.76 -0.27
C SER A 261 0.58 18.63 0.89
N MET A 262 0.95 19.09 2.09
CA MET A 262 0.04 19.10 3.24
C MET A 262 -1.12 20.10 3.06
N GLU A 263 -0.89 21.24 2.39
CA GLU A 263 -1.96 22.18 2.04
C GLU A 263 -3.03 21.56 1.13
N VAL A 264 -2.67 20.60 0.25
CA VAL A 264 -3.66 19.89 -0.57
C VAL A 264 -4.63 19.10 0.31
N TYR A 265 -4.12 18.39 1.31
CA TYR A 265 -4.96 17.65 2.26
C TYR A 265 -5.79 18.59 3.14
N ALA A 266 -5.19 19.69 3.60
CA ALA A 266 -5.92 20.71 4.37
C ALA A 266 -7.10 21.28 3.57
N LYS A 267 -6.89 21.62 2.29
CA LYS A 267 -7.95 22.11 1.38
C LYS A 267 -9.06 21.07 1.15
N GLN A 268 -8.72 19.79 1.05
CA GLN A 268 -9.72 18.71 0.94
C GLN A 268 -10.59 18.58 2.20
N ALA A 269 -10.05 18.98 3.36
CA ALA A 269 -10.76 19.01 4.63
C ALA A 269 -11.43 20.36 4.92
N ASP A 270 -11.45 21.30 3.96
CA ASP A 270 -11.94 22.69 4.14
C ASP A 270 -11.24 23.44 5.29
N MET A 271 -9.94 23.22 5.48
CA MET A 271 -9.11 23.77 6.55
C MET A 271 -7.93 24.55 5.98
N THR A 272 -7.39 25.49 6.78
CA THR A 272 -6.03 25.99 6.56
C THR A 272 -5.00 24.94 6.98
N LEU A 273 -3.74 25.07 6.53
CA LEU A 273 -2.67 24.13 6.93
C LEU A 273 -2.50 24.11 8.47
N GLU A 274 -2.56 25.26 9.13
CA GLU A 274 -2.44 25.36 10.58
C GLU A 274 -3.57 24.61 11.30
N GLU A 275 -4.83 24.85 10.90
CA GLU A 275 -6.00 24.14 11.44
C GLU A 275 -5.93 22.64 11.18
N PHE A 276 -5.45 22.22 10.00
CA PHE A 276 -5.27 20.81 9.66
C PHE A 276 -4.24 20.14 10.58
N VAL A 277 -3.06 20.75 10.75
CA VAL A 277 -1.99 20.25 11.62
C VAL A 277 -2.48 20.13 13.08
N GLU A 278 -3.16 21.16 13.60
CA GLU A 278 -3.75 21.13 14.94
C GLU A 278 -4.81 20.04 15.09
N SER A 279 -5.63 19.81 14.06
CA SER A 279 -6.66 18.76 14.07
C SER A 279 -6.08 17.36 14.21
N GLN A 280 -4.83 17.15 13.73
CA GLN A 280 -4.08 15.91 13.90
C GLN A 280 -3.41 15.79 15.29
N GLY A 281 -3.58 16.78 16.16
CA GLY A 281 -2.97 16.81 17.49
C GLY A 281 -1.46 17.10 17.49
N ILE A 282 -0.94 17.74 16.44
CA ILE A 282 0.46 18.10 16.25
C ILE A 282 0.60 19.61 16.55
N SER A 283 1.62 20.00 17.31
CA SER A 283 1.93 21.42 17.50
C SER A 283 2.64 21.98 16.25
N GLN A 284 2.57 23.30 16.06
CA GLN A 284 3.27 23.95 14.94
C GLN A 284 4.78 23.75 15.02
N ASP A 285 5.38 23.77 16.21
CA ASP A 285 6.81 23.50 16.40
C ASP A 285 7.17 22.06 16.00
N ASP A 286 6.36 21.08 16.40
CA ASP A 286 6.56 19.66 16.01
C ASP A 286 6.40 19.49 14.47
N PHE A 287 5.49 20.23 13.87
CA PHE A 287 5.29 20.22 12.41
C PHE A 287 6.48 20.82 11.66
N ASP A 288 7.02 21.94 12.11
CA ASP A 288 8.21 22.57 11.52
C ASP A 288 9.45 21.68 11.69
N GLU A 289 9.57 20.93 12.80
CA GLU A 289 10.60 19.90 12.97
C GLU A 289 10.43 18.77 11.97
N GLN A 290 9.20 18.28 11.74
CA GLN A 290 8.91 17.25 10.72
C GLN A 290 9.23 17.76 9.31
N CYS A 291 8.90 19.01 8.98
CA CYS A 291 9.28 19.62 7.71
C CYS A 291 10.80 19.61 7.49
N THR A 292 11.55 19.93 8.54
CA THR A 292 13.03 19.93 8.51
C THR A 292 13.58 18.52 8.33
N GLN A 293 13.08 17.54 9.08
CA GLN A 293 13.50 16.13 8.96
C GLN A 293 13.20 15.55 7.59
N TYR A 294 12.03 15.87 7.03
CA TYR A 294 11.68 15.49 5.66
C TYR A 294 12.66 16.09 4.65
N ALA A 295 12.92 17.40 4.75
CA ALA A 295 13.80 18.11 3.84
C ALA A 295 15.24 17.56 3.89
N GLU A 296 15.79 17.34 5.07
CA GLU A 296 17.12 16.74 5.25
C GLU A 296 17.19 15.34 4.63
N GLY A 297 16.16 14.50 4.87
CA GLY A 297 16.09 13.16 4.29
C GLY A 297 16.04 13.19 2.76
N LYS A 298 15.20 14.05 2.18
CA LYS A 298 15.05 14.21 0.72
C LYS A 298 16.34 14.75 0.09
N VAL A 299 16.90 15.83 0.65
CA VAL A 299 18.13 16.43 0.11
C VAL A 299 19.32 15.47 0.22
N LYS A 300 19.42 14.68 1.30
CA LYS A 300 20.43 13.60 1.41
C LYS A 300 20.30 12.60 0.26
N GLN A 301 19.08 12.14 -0.04
CA GLN A 301 18.86 11.20 -1.13
C GLN A 301 19.23 11.82 -2.48
N ASN A 302 18.79 13.04 -2.75
CA ASN A 302 19.09 13.75 -3.98
C ASN A 302 20.61 13.97 -4.17
N LEU A 303 21.34 14.32 -3.10
CA LEU A 303 22.79 14.44 -3.13
C LEU A 303 23.48 13.11 -3.48
N ILE A 304 23.01 11.99 -2.93
CA ILE A 304 23.55 10.65 -3.23
C ILE A 304 23.32 10.31 -4.68
N VAL A 305 22.07 10.42 -5.16
CA VAL A 305 21.70 10.08 -6.54
C VAL A 305 22.47 10.95 -7.51
N GLN A 306 22.49 12.27 -7.30
CA GLN A 306 23.24 13.18 -8.16
C GLN A 306 24.74 12.90 -8.18
N GLY A 307 25.33 12.60 -7.03
CA GLY A 307 26.75 12.29 -6.97
C GLY A 307 27.11 10.97 -7.65
N ILE A 308 26.22 9.98 -7.60
CA ILE A 308 26.35 8.73 -8.36
C ILE A 308 26.21 9.01 -9.86
N MET A 309 25.22 9.79 -10.28
CA MET A 309 25.01 10.20 -11.67
C MET A 309 26.25 10.92 -12.21
N ASP A 310 26.80 11.88 -11.46
CA ASP A 310 28.00 12.62 -11.84
C ASP A 310 29.22 11.68 -11.98
N ALA A 311 29.39 10.71 -11.08
CA ALA A 311 30.51 9.74 -11.09
C ALA A 311 30.40 8.70 -12.23
N GLU A 312 29.18 8.30 -12.60
CA GLU A 312 28.91 7.31 -13.64
C GLU A 312 28.65 7.93 -15.02
N GLY A 313 28.55 9.25 -15.10
CA GLY A 313 28.25 9.97 -16.34
C GLY A 313 26.81 9.75 -16.83
N ILE A 314 25.88 9.53 -15.90
CA ILE A 314 24.45 9.35 -16.17
C ILE A 314 23.79 10.74 -16.29
N SER A 315 22.93 10.91 -17.27
CA SER A 315 22.13 12.13 -17.47
C SER A 315 20.66 11.77 -17.59
N LEU A 316 19.78 12.62 -17.06
CA LEU A 316 18.32 12.49 -17.23
C LEU A 316 17.86 12.56 -18.68
N ASP A 317 18.71 13.11 -19.57
CA ASP A 317 18.46 13.21 -21.01
C ASP A 317 19.01 12.01 -21.82
N ASP A 318 19.65 11.03 -21.18
CA ASP A 318 20.12 9.86 -21.89
C ASP A 318 18.98 8.92 -22.30
N LYS A 319 19.29 7.98 -23.21
CA LYS A 319 18.26 7.10 -23.78
C LYS A 319 17.58 6.22 -22.75
N GLU A 320 18.32 5.76 -21.74
CA GLU A 320 17.82 4.85 -20.71
C GLU A 320 16.92 5.61 -19.73
N SER A 321 17.35 6.78 -19.29
CA SER A 321 16.54 7.69 -18.46
C SER A 321 15.23 8.09 -19.15
N LEU A 322 15.29 8.46 -20.44
CA LEU A 322 14.11 8.78 -21.24
C LEU A 322 13.16 7.56 -21.40
N GLN A 323 13.69 6.34 -21.43
CA GLN A 323 12.86 5.14 -21.47
C GLN A 323 12.10 4.97 -20.15
N VAL A 324 12.77 5.11 -19.00
CA VAL A 324 12.13 5.03 -17.66
C VAL A 324 11.07 6.10 -17.50
N GLN A 325 11.35 7.35 -17.91
CA GLN A 325 10.37 8.44 -17.89
C GLN A 325 9.14 8.13 -18.75
N ASN A 326 9.33 7.54 -19.94
CA ASN A 326 8.21 7.13 -20.79
C ASN A 326 7.39 5.96 -20.20
N GLU A 327 8.02 5.07 -19.46
CA GLU A 327 7.32 4.00 -18.74
C GLU A 327 6.50 4.58 -17.58
N LEU A 328 7.05 5.53 -16.83
CA LEU A 328 6.33 6.27 -15.79
C LEU A 328 5.08 6.96 -16.36
N VAL A 329 5.21 7.65 -17.51
CA VAL A 329 4.06 8.27 -18.20
C VAL A 329 2.95 7.26 -18.47
N LYS A 330 3.31 6.04 -18.91
CA LYS A 330 2.33 4.98 -19.18
C LYS A 330 1.69 4.42 -17.89
N GLN A 331 2.50 4.19 -16.86
CA GLN A 331 2.01 3.67 -15.57
C GLN A 331 1.05 4.64 -14.90
N MET A 332 1.33 5.95 -15.01
CA MET A 332 0.50 7.00 -14.45
C MET A 332 -0.68 7.40 -15.35
N GLU A 333 -0.87 6.71 -16.49
CA GLU A 333 -1.90 7.01 -17.50
C GLU A 333 -1.91 8.47 -17.97
N ALA A 334 -0.75 9.15 -17.92
CA ALA A 334 -0.59 10.54 -18.32
C ALA A 334 -0.40 10.66 -19.84
N GLY A 335 -0.84 11.77 -20.41
CA GLY A 335 -0.68 12.02 -21.83
C GLY A 335 0.76 12.38 -22.22
N SER A 336 1.58 12.86 -21.29
CA SER A 336 2.98 13.22 -21.52
C SER A 336 3.76 13.44 -20.22
N LEU A 337 5.10 13.44 -20.33
CA LEU A 337 5.99 13.80 -19.23
C LEU A 337 5.71 15.23 -18.72
N ALA A 338 5.43 16.17 -19.63
CA ALA A 338 5.10 17.55 -19.26
C ALA A 338 3.80 17.64 -18.43
N GLU A 339 2.85 16.76 -18.66
CA GLU A 339 1.63 16.65 -17.86
C GLU A 339 1.92 16.12 -16.46
N LEU A 340 2.77 15.09 -16.33
CA LEU A 340 3.23 14.60 -15.02
C LEU A 340 3.95 15.68 -14.23
N VAL A 341 4.89 16.37 -14.87
CA VAL A 341 5.61 17.50 -14.25
C VAL A 341 4.64 18.60 -13.81
N SER A 342 3.64 18.95 -14.64
CA SER A 342 2.63 19.95 -14.30
C SER A 342 1.75 19.51 -13.12
N THR A 343 1.49 18.21 -12.98
CA THR A 343 0.59 17.67 -11.96
C THR A 343 1.29 17.39 -10.64
N TYR A 344 2.49 16.83 -10.70
CA TYR A 344 3.21 16.30 -9.53
C TYR A 344 4.51 17.08 -9.21
N GLY A 345 4.97 17.94 -10.10
CA GLY A 345 6.23 18.67 -10.00
C GLY A 345 7.41 17.94 -10.66
N GLN A 346 8.45 18.72 -11.02
CA GLN A 346 9.65 18.18 -11.68
C GLN A 346 10.37 17.15 -10.81
N ASN A 347 10.53 17.43 -9.53
CA ASN A 347 11.22 16.54 -8.59
C ASN A 347 10.52 15.19 -8.35
N TYR A 348 9.27 15.06 -8.74
CA TYR A 348 8.55 13.77 -8.69
C TYR A 348 8.88 12.91 -9.91
N VAL A 349 9.16 13.56 -11.03
CA VAL A 349 9.38 12.90 -12.32
C VAL A 349 10.86 12.53 -12.53
N ASP A 350 11.76 13.32 -11.97
CA ASP A 350 13.23 13.08 -11.97
C ASP A 350 13.62 12.05 -10.92
#